data_2486236c338eefb55204299aa4c8cd90
#
_entry.id   2486236c338eefb55204299aa4c8cd90
#
_cell.length_a   1.000
_cell.length_b   1.000
_cell.length_c   1.000
_cell.angle_alpha   90.00
_cell.angle_beta   90.00
_cell.angle_gamma   90.00
#
_symmetry.space_group_name_H-M   'P 1'
#
loop_
_entity.id
_entity.type
_entity.pdbx_description
1 polymer ?
#
loop_
_entity_poly.entity_id
_entity_poly.type
_entity_poly.pdbx_seq_one_letter_code
_entity_poly.pdbx_strand_id
1 'polypeptide(L)'
;EAQLLLQRTPVDDPLDDAAAQALADELTALAPSAVVTGLPLGKYIGCAGSGSDRFVVKKLHIDRSFPGTGDLYGAVLIGSLIQGNALSAAADNAAEFVSLAIQNTPAEQDTRFGVWFEPLLPRLCPPRDF
;
A
#
# COMPACT_ATOMS: atom_id res chain seq x y z
N GLU A 1 -11.80 3.02 -6.20
CA GLU A 1 -11.51 2.08 -7.31
C GLU A 1 -12.05 0.68 -7.00
N ALA A 2 -11.73 0.08 -5.84
CA ALA A 2 -12.20 -1.25 -5.46
C ALA A 2 -13.74 -1.37 -5.53
N GLN A 3 -14.46 -0.39 -5.03
CA GLN A 3 -15.93 -0.37 -5.08
C GLN A 3 -16.45 -0.30 -6.51
N LEU A 4 -15.77 0.44 -7.40
CA LEU A 4 -16.12 0.51 -8.81
C LEU A 4 -15.91 -0.84 -9.52
N LEU A 5 -14.81 -1.53 -9.22
CA LEU A 5 -14.55 -2.87 -9.74
C LEU A 5 -15.64 -3.86 -9.31
N LEU A 6 -16.20 -3.69 -8.13
CA LEU A 6 -17.31 -4.47 -7.61
C LEU A 6 -18.69 -3.95 -8.09
N GLN A 7 -18.72 -3.01 -9.04
CA GLN A 7 -19.93 -2.41 -9.60
C GLN A 7 -20.81 -1.71 -8.55
N ARG A 8 -20.19 -1.10 -7.54
CA ARG A 8 -20.87 -0.34 -6.48
C ARG A 8 -20.69 1.15 -6.70
N THR A 9 -21.67 1.92 -6.22
CA THR A 9 -21.49 3.37 -6.09
C THR A 9 -20.45 3.65 -5.01
N PRO A 10 -19.36 4.38 -5.31
CA PRO A 10 -18.35 4.72 -4.33
C PRO A 10 -18.93 5.53 -3.17
N VAL A 11 -18.58 5.15 -1.94
CA VAL A 11 -18.93 5.88 -0.72
C VAL A 11 -17.67 6.05 0.13
N ASP A 12 -17.53 7.21 0.75
CA ASP A 12 -16.40 7.56 1.62
C ASP A 12 -16.75 7.32 3.10
N ASP A 13 -17.35 6.16 3.40
CA ASP A 13 -17.63 5.80 4.77
C ASP A 13 -16.36 5.39 5.52
N PRO A 14 -16.26 5.71 6.82
CA PRO A 14 -15.17 5.20 7.65
C PRO A 14 -15.12 3.68 7.63
N LEU A 15 -13.92 3.13 7.44
CA LEU A 15 -13.68 1.70 7.42
C LEU A 15 -13.07 1.24 8.75
N ASP A 16 -13.50 0.07 9.21
CA ASP A 16 -12.76 -0.71 10.21
C ASP A 16 -12.01 -1.85 9.53
N ASP A 17 -11.21 -2.57 10.30
CA ASP A 17 -10.40 -3.69 9.79
C ASP A 17 -11.27 -4.77 9.16
N ALA A 18 -12.45 -5.05 9.73
CA ALA A 18 -13.37 -6.06 9.22
C ALA A 18 -13.96 -5.66 7.87
N ALA A 19 -14.36 -4.40 7.71
CA ALA A 19 -14.88 -3.87 6.45
C ALA A 19 -13.79 -3.81 5.37
N ALA A 20 -12.56 -3.44 5.73
CA ALA A 20 -11.41 -3.45 4.84
C ALA A 20 -11.11 -4.87 4.33
N GLN A 21 -11.10 -5.86 5.24
CA GLN A 21 -10.89 -7.25 4.88
C GLN A 21 -12.01 -7.79 3.99
N ALA A 22 -13.28 -7.48 4.31
CA ALA A 22 -14.41 -7.89 3.50
C ALA A 22 -14.32 -7.35 2.06
N LEU A 23 -13.88 -6.11 1.89
CA LEU A 23 -13.69 -5.51 0.58
C LEU A 23 -12.63 -6.26 -0.23
N ALA A 24 -11.50 -6.61 0.39
CA ALA A 24 -10.46 -7.41 -0.25
C ALA A 24 -10.95 -8.83 -0.59
N ASP A 25 -11.71 -9.46 0.31
CA ASP A 25 -12.28 -10.80 0.08
C ASP A 25 -13.21 -10.82 -1.15
N GLU A 26 -14.05 -9.82 -1.30
CA GLU A 26 -14.97 -9.75 -2.43
C GLU A 26 -14.24 -9.58 -3.77
N LEU A 27 -13.11 -8.89 -3.80
CA LEU A 27 -12.30 -8.73 -5.01
C LEU A 27 -11.67 -10.04 -5.49
N THR A 28 -11.57 -11.06 -4.65
CA THR A 28 -11.07 -12.37 -5.07
C THR A 28 -12.01 -13.11 -6.04
N ALA A 29 -13.23 -12.62 -6.22
CA ALA A 29 -14.10 -13.06 -7.31
C ALA A 29 -13.57 -12.64 -8.71
N LEU A 30 -12.73 -11.60 -8.76
CA LEU A 30 -12.17 -11.06 -10.00
C LEU A 30 -10.73 -11.53 -10.27
N ALA A 31 -10.00 -11.92 -9.23
CA ALA A 31 -8.60 -12.32 -9.35
C ALA A 31 -8.22 -13.30 -8.20
N PRO A 32 -7.24 -14.20 -8.39
CA PRO A 32 -6.84 -15.15 -7.35
C PRO A 32 -6.37 -14.51 -6.04
N SER A 33 -5.80 -13.31 -6.13
CA SER A 33 -5.44 -12.48 -4.96
C SER A 33 -5.69 -11.02 -5.27
N ALA A 34 -6.04 -10.25 -4.26
CA ALA A 34 -6.29 -8.83 -4.37
C ALA A 34 -5.70 -8.08 -3.16
N VAL A 35 -5.21 -6.87 -3.41
CA VAL A 35 -4.78 -5.94 -2.37
C VAL A 35 -5.43 -4.59 -2.63
N VAL A 36 -6.15 -4.07 -1.65
CA VAL A 36 -6.75 -2.73 -1.68
C VAL A 36 -5.87 -1.80 -0.87
N THR A 37 -5.44 -0.71 -1.45
CA THR A 37 -4.54 0.27 -0.84
C THR A 37 -5.25 1.58 -0.51
N GLY A 38 -4.59 2.44 0.27
CA GLY A 38 -5.10 3.77 0.58
C GLY A 38 -6.36 3.78 1.42
N LEU A 39 -6.58 2.75 2.24
CA LEU A 39 -7.78 2.63 3.07
C LEU A 39 -7.67 3.52 4.30
N PRO A 40 -8.65 4.43 4.53
CA PRO A 40 -8.70 5.23 5.75
C PRO A 40 -9.21 4.38 6.92
N LEU A 41 -8.35 4.11 7.88
CA LEU A 41 -8.59 3.25 9.04
C LEU A 41 -8.39 4.03 10.35
N GLY A 42 -9.25 5.00 10.61
CA GLY A 42 -9.14 5.92 11.74
C GLY A 42 -7.91 6.83 11.58
N LYS A 43 -7.01 6.82 12.57
CA LYS A 43 -5.75 7.57 12.50
C LYS A 43 -4.68 6.92 11.63
N TYR A 44 -4.98 5.76 11.03
CA TYR A 44 -4.09 5.01 10.17
C TYR A 44 -4.52 5.12 8.72
N ILE A 45 -3.57 4.92 7.83
CA ILE A 45 -3.80 4.54 6.45
C ILE A 45 -3.31 3.11 6.27
N GLY A 46 -4.02 2.31 5.49
CA GLY A 46 -3.67 0.91 5.37
C GLY A 46 -4.00 0.28 4.05
N CYS A 47 -3.78 -1.01 4.02
CA CYS A 47 -4.19 -1.89 2.94
C CYS A 47 -4.78 -3.18 3.52
N ALA A 48 -5.63 -3.82 2.74
CA ALA A 48 -6.16 -5.13 3.04
C ALA A 48 -5.95 -6.05 1.86
N GLY A 49 -5.61 -7.31 2.14
CA GLY A 49 -5.40 -8.30 1.11
C GLY A 49 -6.16 -9.59 1.38
N SER A 50 -6.48 -10.28 0.30
CA SER A 50 -7.12 -11.60 0.34
C SER A 50 -6.70 -12.44 -0.86
N GLY A 51 -6.83 -13.76 -0.74
CA GLY A 51 -6.47 -14.73 -1.74
C GLY A 51 -5.45 -15.73 -1.20
N SER A 52 -4.21 -15.68 -1.67
CA SER A 52 -3.13 -16.54 -1.14
C SER A 52 -2.83 -16.26 0.33
N ASP A 53 -3.19 -15.11 0.82
CA ASP A 53 -2.96 -14.63 2.18
C ASP A 53 -4.05 -13.61 2.54
N ARG A 54 -4.47 -13.53 3.81
CA ARG A 54 -5.46 -12.56 4.31
C ARG A 54 -4.85 -11.70 5.38
N PHE A 55 -4.95 -10.38 5.21
CA PHE A 55 -4.30 -9.44 6.12
C PHE A 55 -4.90 -8.04 6.04
N VAL A 56 -4.69 -7.27 7.11
CA VAL A 56 -4.83 -5.81 7.14
C VAL A 56 -3.51 -5.25 7.69
N VAL A 57 -2.90 -4.35 6.93
CA VAL A 57 -1.68 -3.62 7.32
C VAL A 57 -2.04 -2.17 7.54
N LYS A 58 -1.57 -1.59 8.64
CA LYS A 58 -1.81 -0.19 9.00
C LYS A 58 -0.52 0.54 9.31
N LYS A 59 -0.41 1.78 8.80
CA LYS A 59 0.66 2.73 9.14
C LYS A 59 0.01 4.03 9.62
N LEU A 60 0.65 4.76 10.52
CA LEU A 60 0.15 6.07 10.91
C LEU A 60 -0.02 6.97 9.70
N HIS A 61 -1.20 7.58 9.57
CA HIS A 61 -1.46 8.51 8.48
C HIS A 61 -0.60 9.77 8.67
N ILE A 62 0.13 10.11 7.62
CA ILE A 62 0.91 11.34 7.53
C ILE A 62 0.08 12.31 6.70
N ASP A 63 -0.26 13.46 7.28
CA ASP A 63 -1.08 14.48 6.62
C ASP A 63 -0.26 15.24 5.55
N ARG A 64 0.18 14.50 4.55
CA ARG A 64 0.87 15.00 3.36
C ARG A 64 0.46 14.14 2.17
N SER A 65 0.05 14.78 1.10
CA SER A 65 -0.38 14.11 -0.13
C SER A 65 0.62 14.33 -1.26
N PHE A 66 0.98 13.26 -1.93
CA PHE A 66 1.89 13.27 -3.07
C PHE A 66 1.33 12.41 -4.20
N PRO A 67 1.45 12.84 -5.46
CA PRO A 67 1.13 12.00 -6.59
C PRO A 67 2.12 10.82 -6.70
N GLY A 68 1.65 9.69 -7.23
CA GLY A 68 2.49 8.54 -7.52
C GLY A 68 2.78 7.62 -6.33
N THR A 69 2.26 7.88 -5.13
CA THR A 69 2.46 7.00 -3.98
C THR A 69 1.84 5.62 -4.17
N GLY A 70 0.70 5.53 -4.88
CA GLY A 70 0.07 4.26 -5.25
C GLY A 70 0.92 3.44 -6.23
N ASP A 71 1.51 4.10 -7.23
CA ASP A 71 2.41 3.46 -8.19
C ASP A 71 3.69 2.96 -7.50
N LEU A 72 4.26 3.75 -6.60
CA LEU A 72 5.40 3.37 -5.80
C LEU A 72 5.08 2.16 -4.90
N TYR A 73 3.91 2.17 -4.25
CA TYR A 73 3.42 1.04 -3.47
C TYR A 73 3.37 -0.23 -4.33
N GLY A 74 2.73 -0.17 -5.49
CA GLY A 74 2.60 -1.30 -6.41
C GLY A 74 3.95 -1.84 -6.87
N ALA A 75 4.89 -0.96 -7.20
CA ALA A 75 6.24 -1.36 -7.63
C ALA A 75 7.00 -2.10 -6.51
N VAL A 76 6.95 -1.60 -5.28
CA VAL A 76 7.60 -2.26 -4.13
C VAL A 76 6.92 -3.58 -3.79
N LEU A 77 5.58 -3.64 -3.83
CA LEU A 77 4.80 -4.86 -3.63
C LEU A 77 5.25 -5.96 -4.61
N ILE A 78 5.25 -5.64 -5.89
CA ILE A 78 5.64 -6.59 -6.95
C ILE A 78 7.10 -7.02 -6.79
N GLY A 79 8.01 -6.09 -6.54
CA GLY A 79 9.42 -6.39 -6.29
C GLY A 79 9.62 -7.35 -5.12
N SER A 80 8.88 -7.13 -4.04
CA SER A 80 8.92 -8.01 -2.85
C SER A 80 8.36 -9.41 -3.14
N LEU A 81 7.29 -9.51 -3.91
CA LEU A 81 6.73 -10.80 -4.34
C LEU A 81 7.72 -11.59 -5.22
N ILE A 82 8.39 -10.92 -6.16
CA ILE A 82 9.42 -11.53 -7.01
C ILE A 82 10.58 -12.08 -6.18
N GLN A 83 10.90 -11.44 -5.07
CA GLN A 83 11.92 -11.92 -4.13
C GLN A 83 11.45 -13.14 -3.29
N GLY A 84 10.21 -13.58 -3.46
CA GLY A 84 9.65 -14.77 -2.79
C GLY A 84 8.95 -14.49 -1.47
N ASN A 85 8.71 -13.22 -1.11
CA ASN A 85 7.96 -12.90 0.10
C ASN A 85 6.47 -13.25 -0.06
N ALA A 86 5.82 -13.62 1.04
CA ALA A 86 4.37 -13.79 1.10
C ALA A 86 3.67 -12.45 0.82
N LEU A 87 2.41 -12.51 0.35
CA LEU A 87 1.65 -11.32 -0.02
C LEU A 87 1.51 -10.33 1.14
N SER A 88 1.25 -10.81 2.36
CA SER A 88 1.16 -9.97 3.56
C SER A 88 2.48 -9.25 3.87
N ALA A 89 3.59 -9.96 3.78
CA ALA A 89 4.93 -9.39 3.99
C ALA A 89 5.28 -8.37 2.90
N ALA A 90 4.96 -8.68 1.65
CA ALA A 90 5.18 -7.78 0.52
C ALA A 90 4.34 -6.48 0.66
N ALA A 91 3.09 -6.61 1.11
CA ALA A 91 2.21 -5.48 1.37
C ALA A 91 2.71 -4.61 2.53
N ASP A 92 3.21 -5.22 3.60
CA ASP A 92 3.80 -4.48 4.72
C ASP A 92 5.08 -3.74 4.31
N ASN A 93 5.96 -4.40 3.56
CA ASN A 93 7.17 -3.79 3.01
C ASN A 93 6.84 -2.58 2.13
N ALA A 94 5.83 -2.70 1.28
CA ALA A 94 5.39 -1.61 0.41
C ALA A 94 4.82 -0.43 1.23
N ALA A 95 3.97 -0.71 2.21
CA ALA A 95 3.39 0.29 3.09
C ALA A 95 4.47 1.03 3.90
N GLU A 96 5.43 0.30 4.44
CA GLU A 96 6.57 0.86 5.18
C GLU A 96 7.43 1.75 4.29
N PHE A 97 7.77 1.29 3.09
CA PHE A 97 8.59 2.05 2.16
C PHE A 97 7.95 3.38 1.77
N VAL A 98 6.65 3.35 1.42
CA VAL A 98 5.91 4.58 1.07
C VAL A 98 5.82 5.52 2.27
N SER A 99 5.54 5.01 3.47
CA SER A 99 5.51 5.82 4.70
C SER A 99 6.84 6.51 4.95
N LEU A 100 7.94 5.78 4.85
CA LEU A 100 9.30 6.33 4.99
C LEU A 100 9.61 7.37 3.90
N ALA A 101 9.20 7.13 2.65
CA ALA A 101 9.42 8.07 1.56
C ALA A 101 8.68 9.40 1.81
N ILE A 102 7.45 9.35 2.31
CA ILE A 102 6.70 10.56 2.70
C ILE A 102 7.42 11.28 3.85
N GLN A 103 7.84 10.56 4.89
CA GLN A 103 8.53 11.15 6.04
C GLN A 103 9.86 11.82 5.66
N ASN A 104 10.62 11.21 4.75
CA ASN A 104 11.92 11.72 4.33
C ASN A 104 11.86 12.81 3.27
N THR A 105 10.69 13.07 2.68
CA THR A 105 10.52 14.14 1.72
C THR A 105 10.58 15.49 2.45
N PRO A 106 11.54 16.39 2.09
CA PRO A 106 11.64 17.72 2.72
C PRO A 106 10.34 18.49 2.66
N ALA A 107 10.05 19.29 3.68
CA ALA A 107 8.83 20.10 3.76
C ALA A 107 8.75 21.14 2.63
N GLU A 108 9.89 21.63 2.16
CA GLU A 108 10.04 22.63 1.12
C GLU A 108 9.91 22.06 -0.30
N GLN A 109 9.97 20.73 -0.45
CA GLN A 109 9.88 20.11 -1.77
C GLN A 109 8.51 20.36 -2.40
N ASP A 110 8.50 20.77 -3.66
CA ASP A 110 7.26 20.88 -4.43
C ASP A 110 6.59 19.49 -4.53
N THR A 111 5.38 19.39 -3.99
CA THR A 111 4.63 18.13 -3.93
C THR A 111 4.35 17.54 -5.31
N ARG A 112 4.37 18.36 -6.38
CA ARG A 112 4.15 17.90 -7.76
C ARG A 112 5.21 16.91 -8.25
N PHE A 113 6.39 16.91 -7.65
CA PHE A 113 7.47 15.96 -7.98
C PHE A 113 7.36 14.62 -7.26
N GLY A 114 6.30 14.40 -6.48
CA GLY A 114 6.12 13.20 -5.70
C GLY A 114 7.01 13.13 -4.48
N VAL A 115 7.11 11.93 -3.90
CA VAL A 115 7.94 11.67 -2.72
C VAL A 115 9.41 11.49 -3.11
N TRP A 116 10.31 11.86 -2.21
CA TRP A 116 11.75 11.65 -2.38
C TRP A 116 12.14 10.24 -1.91
N PHE A 117 12.01 9.27 -2.78
CA PHE A 117 12.21 7.85 -2.46
C PHE A 117 13.62 7.34 -2.84
N GLU A 118 14.34 8.01 -3.70
CA GLU A 118 15.61 7.56 -4.26
C GLU A 118 16.66 7.23 -3.19
N PRO A 119 16.80 8.01 -2.09
CA PRO A 119 17.74 7.67 -1.02
C PRO A 119 17.39 6.39 -0.26
N LEU A 120 16.13 5.93 -0.40
CA LEU A 120 15.64 4.73 0.28
C LEU A 120 15.79 3.46 -0.56
N LEU A 121 16.09 3.57 -1.86
CA LEU A 121 16.22 2.42 -2.76
C LEU A 121 17.15 1.31 -2.23
N PRO A 122 18.28 1.60 -1.57
CA PRO A 122 19.13 0.55 -1.00
C PRO A 122 18.41 -0.37 0.00
N ARG A 123 17.32 0.09 0.63
CA ARG A 123 16.53 -0.73 1.56
C ARG A 123 15.75 -1.85 0.87
N LEU A 124 15.51 -1.72 -0.44
CA LEU A 124 14.79 -2.72 -1.23
C LEU A 124 15.71 -3.82 -1.77
N CYS A 125 17.02 -3.61 -1.71
CA CYS A 125 18.00 -4.58 -2.18
C CYS A 125 18.49 -5.43 -1.00
N PRO A 126 18.46 -6.77 -1.10
CA PRO A 126 19.15 -7.59 -0.13
C PRO A 126 20.66 -7.25 -0.15
N PRO A 127 21.36 -7.38 0.98
CA PRO A 127 22.80 -7.19 1.01
C PRO A 127 23.44 -8.10 -0.05
N ARG A 128 24.22 -7.51 -0.94
CA ARG A 128 25.01 -8.31 -1.89
C ARG A 128 26.22 -8.83 -1.13
N ASP A 129 26.25 -10.12 -0.90
CA ASP A 129 27.49 -10.80 -0.51
C ASP A 129 28.43 -10.77 -1.71
N PHE A 130 29.42 -9.96 -1.62
CA PHE A 130 30.52 -9.92 -2.59
C PHE A 130 31.66 -10.82 -2.11
#